data_a1ed032c09d01bb8040bd3b1831a6a7e
#
_entry.id   a1ed032c09d01bb8040bd3b1831a6a7e
#
_cell.length_a   1.000
_cell.length_b   1.000
_cell.length_c   1.000
_cell.angle_alpha   90.00
_cell.angle_beta   90.00
_cell.angle_gamma   90.00
#
_symmetry.space_group_name_H-M   'P 1'
#
loop_
_entity.id
_entity.type
_entity.pdbx_description
1 polymer ?
#
loop_
_entity_poly.entity_id
_entity_poly.type
_entity_poly.pdbx_seq_one_letter_code
_entity_poly.pdbx_strand_id
1 'polypeptide(L)'
;MLRRKSTLIGPCWLEIQQSRYLASPPPPSELSRLHYPAGSWSRRHQAGQEAGQLSVTQTNRTLKANEHSHTLPRGPASHGVLGFHSNTLPSNHPSEDRRSSATCLLGRGGVLFGVFDGHAGPSCAQAISQRLFYYITVAMLPLRMLQELDRAVEEDRALPPLLEWHRHPQDHSCPDGGTISFHSLRNYWQERLDEDEEEDKEQDDGRVTSALMDAFQRLDYDMSVEAQVHLSLSSPRRVSIPGEGLSLSSPLRVALSGSTACVIHISNGVLHVANLGDSRAVLGVQEQDGRWSALNLTNDHNAQNPEELQRILGEHPASERRTVVRHDRLLGLLLPFRAFGDVRFKWSAEMLNRLYDTRPDILSAVSESVRTLPPQYLTPPYLSARPEVTRHLIRPADKFLVLATDGLWELMHRQTVIQMVGEHQAGLLQQRPIIPSADTTLGSLQRLLLERRSRVKAVLEDHNSATHLLRHALGDDGYGSVAPNRLARMLSLPADLVRRYRDDITITVIHLNEL
;
A
#
# COMPACT_ATOMS: atom_id res chain seq x y z
N MET A 1 -28.39 -26.03 -34.11
CA MET A 1 -28.25 -27.51 -34.00
C MET A 1 -26.79 -27.84 -33.81
N LEU A 2 -26.44 -28.27 -32.64
CA LEU A 2 -25.55 -29.37 -32.24
C LEU A 2 -25.12 -29.19 -30.80
N ARG A 3 -25.82 -29.89 -29.92
CA ARG A 3 -25.49 -30.15 -28.51
C ARG A 3 -24.23 -31.03 -28.43
N ARG A 4 -23.31 -30.79 -27.50
CA ARG A 4 -22.50 -31.85 -26.88
C ARG A 4 -22.40 -31.62 -25.38
N LYS A 5 -22.97 -32.45 -24.73
CA LYS A 5 -23.04 -33.20 -23.49
C LYS A 5 -21.83 -33.02 -22.55
N SER A 6 -22.19 -32.62 -21.33
CA SER A 6 -21.47 -32.75 -20.07
C SER A 6 -21.25 -34.22 -19.70
N THR A 7 -20.10 -34.55 -19.17
CA THR A 7 -19.89 -35.78 -18.42
C THR A 7 -19.34 -35.41 -17.01
N LEU A 8 -20.19 -35.68 -16.03
CA LEU A 8 -19.89 -35.67 -14.60
C LEU A 8 -18.95 -36.84 -14.28
N ILE A 9 -17.90 -36.58 -13.48
CA ILE A 9 -17.23 -37.60 -12.69
C ILE A 9 -17.18 -37.06 -11.26
N GLY A 10 -17.78 -37.81 -10.35
CA GLY A 10 -17.97 -37.51 -8.93
C GLY A 10 -16.73 -37.79 -8.04
N PRO A 11 -16.81 -37.53 -6.75
CA PRO A 11 -15.69 -37.44 -5.84
C PRO A 11 -15.26 -38.79 -5.28
N CYS A 12 -13.94 -38.98 -5.17
CA CYS A 12 -13.35 -40.08 -4.39
C CYS A 12 -12.82 -39.55 -3.07
N TRP A 13 -13.45 -39.93 -1.99
CA TRP A 13 -13.02 -39.76 -0.61
C TRP A 13 -11.94 -40.79 -0.29
N LEU A 14 -10.83 -40.36 0.27
CA LEU A 14 -9.94 -41.25 1.03
C LEU A 14 -9.45 -40.50 2.28
N GLU A 15 -10.00 -40.99 3.40
CA GLU A 15 -9.54 -40.71 4.76
C GLU A 15 -8.05 -41.08 4.92
N ILE A 16 -7.25 -40.19 5.49
CA ILE A 16 -6.01 -40.56 6.16
C ILE A 16 -6.04 -39.97 7.58
N GLN A 17 -5.86 -40.86 8.51
CA GLN A 17 -5.94 -40.78 9.95
C GLN A 17 -5.03 -39.70 10.57
N GLN A 18 -5.59 -39.13 11.66
CA GLN A 18 -4.89 -38.36 12.68
C GLN A 18 -3.67 -39.12 13.22
N SER A 19 -2.51 -38.46 13.21
CA SER A 19 -1.42 -38.77 14.13
C SER A 19 -1.02 -37.48 14.85
N ARG A 20 -1.35 -37.47 16.17
CA ARG A 20 -0.96 -36.42 17.10
C ARG A 20 0.56 -36.50 17.31
N TYR A 21 1.29 -35.43 17.01
CA TYR A 21 2.53 -35.13 17.68
C TYR A 21 2.45 -33.74 18.30
N LEU A 22 2.30 -33.73 19.62
CA LEU A 22 2.56 -32.61 20.49
C LEU A 22 4.07 -32.34 20.43
N ALA A 23 4.50 -31.35 19.66
CA ALA A 23 5.81 -30.75 19.78
C ALA A 23 5.66 -29.43 20.54
N SER A 24 6.32 -29.34 21.67
CA SER A 24 6.45 -28.14 22.50
C SER A 24 7.07 -27.00 21.66
N PRO A 25 6.69 -25.72 21.91
CA PRO A 25 7.29 -24.60 21.20
C PRO A 25 8.78 -24.52 21.54
N PRO A 26 9.65 -24.19 20.57
CA PRO A 26 11.06 -23.96 20.84
C PRO A 26 11.25 -22.72 21.73
N PRO A 27 12.31 -22.66 22.55
CA PRO A 27 12.56 -21.54 23.44
C PRO A 27 12.86 -20.26 22.65
N PRO A 28 12.54 -19.08 23.20
CA PRO A 28 12.69 -17.78 22.51
C PRO A 28 14.16 -17.32 22.55
N SER A 29 15.02 -17.86 21.70
CA SER A 29 16.44 -17.49 21.69
C SER A 29 17.13 -17.70 20.36
N GLU A 30 16.55 -17.30 19.23
CA GLU A 30 17.34 -17.19 17.97
C GLU A 30 16.93 -16.08 16.98
N LEU A 31 15.87 -15.31 17.25
CA LEU A 31 15.45 -14.20 16.39
C LEU A 31 15.91 -12.80 16.87
N SER A 32 16.81 -12.74 17.86
CA SER A 32 17.32 -11.46 18.40
C SER A 32 18.80 -11.20 18.11
N ARG A 33 19.35 -11.73 17.00
CA ARG A 33 20.74 -11.47 16.61
C ARG A 33 20.90 -11.04 15.16
N LEU A 34 20.17 -10.04 14.71
CA LEU A 34 20.77 -9.05 13.82
C LEU A 34 21.49 -8.03 14.71
N HIS A 35 22.53 -8.49 15.36
CA HIS A 35 23.56 -7.65 15.93
C HIS A 35 24.30 -7.02 14.75
N TYR A 36 24.00 -5.78 14.44
CA TYR A 36 24.94 -4.92 13.74
C TYR A 36 26.22 -4.89 14.59
N PRO A 37 27.39 -5.26 14.04
CA PRO A 37 28.61 -5.29 14.82
C PRO A 37 28.95 -3.87 15.29
N ALA A 38 28.80 -3.64 16.59
CA ALA A 38 29.19 -2.40 17.28
C ALA A 38 30.72 -2.24 17.37
N GLY A 39 31.48 -2.80 16.41
CA GLY A 39 32.90 -2.97 16.60
C GLY A 39 33.80 -2.73 15.40
N SER A 40 33.50 -1.83 14.44
CA SER A 40 34.53 -1.45 13.44
C SER A 40 34.47 -0.01 12.91
N TRP A 41 33.80 0.89 13.59
CA TRP A 41 33.71 2.32 13.23
C TRP A 41 34.82 3.19 13.81
N SER A 42 35.89 2.60 14.34
CA SER A 42 37.01 3.37 14.82
C SER A 42 38.11 3.45 13.75
N ARG A 43 38.36 4.65 13.25
CA ARG A 43 39.63 5.16 12.71
C ARG A 43 39.90 5.18 11.21
N ARG A 44 38.92 5.19 10.27
CA ARG A 44 39.29 5.53 8.87
C ARG A 44 38.46 6.61 8.17
N HIS A 45 37.55 7.30 8.84
CA HIS A 45 36.79 8.43 8.24
C HIS A 45 36.85 9.71 9.11
N GLN A 46 38.04 10.05 9.58
CA GLN A 46 38.31 11.36 10.22
C GLN A 46 38.77 12.45 9.23
N ALA A 47 38.48 12.31 7.95
CA ALA A 47 38.77 13.33 6.94
C ALA A 47 37.65 13.45 5.92
N GLY A 48 36.46 13.80 6.35
CA GLY A 48 35.32 14.11 5.50
C GLY A 48 34.22 14.68 6.34
N GLN A 49 34.01 15.99 6.24
CA GLN A 49 32.97 16.83 6.79
C GLN A 49 32.02 16.14 7.77
N GLU A 50 32.04 16.53 9.06
CA GLU A 50 30.95 16.33 9.99
C GLU A 50 29.68 16.88 9.33
N ALA A 51 28.87 16.01 8.72
CA ALA A 51 27.49 16.33 8.39
C ALA A 51 26.82 16.69 9.72
N GLY A 52 26.55 17.96 9.95
CA GLY A 52 26.10 18.47 11.24
C GLY A 52 24.84 17.74 11.67
N GLN A 53 24.87 17.12 12.83
CA GLN A 53 23.73 16.42 13.41
C GLN A 53 22.54 17.37 13.48
N LEU A 54 21.37 16.96 12.94
CA LEU A 54 20.17 17.79 12.97
C LEU A 54 19.82 18.19 14.40
N SER A 55 19.51 19.48 14.60
CA SER A 55 18.94 19.95 15.86
C SER A 55 17.55 19.35 16.07
N VAL A 56 17.06 19.36 17.32
CA VAL A 56 15.70 18.88 17.67
C VAL A 56 14.63 19.57 16.80
N THR A 57 14.78 20.88 16.56
CA THR A 57 13.84 21.63 15.71
C THR A 57 13.87 21.17 14.26
N GLN A 58 15.05 20.90 13.70
CA GLN A 58 15.21 20.39 12.34
C GLN A 58 14.66 18.98 12.23
N THR A 59 14.95 18.10 13.20
CA THR A 59 14.42 16.74 13.31
C THR A 59 12.89 16.75 13.28
N ASN A 60 12.25 17.58 14.10
CA ASN A 60 10.79 17.71 14.14
C ASN A 60 10.22 18.27 12.83
N ARG A 61 10.89 19.24 12.22
CA ARG A 61 10.49 19.79 10.91
C ARG A 61 10.53 18.71 9.83
N THR A 62 11.59 17.92 9.77
CA THR A 62 11.73 16.82 8.80
C THR A 62 10.65 15.75 8.98
N LEU A 63 10.40 15.32 10.22
CA LEU A 63 9.35 14.31 10.49
C LEU A 63 7.95 14.81 10.13
N LYS A 64 7.68 16.10 10.35
CA LYS A 64 6.34 16.70 10.13
C LYS A 64 6.13 17.23 8.71
N ALA A 65 7.14 17.16 7.84
CA ALA A 65 7.08 17.79 6.52
C ALA A 65 5.92 17.30 5.64
N ASN A 66 5.59 16.01 5.72
CA ASN A 66 4.55 15.36 4.92
C ASN A 66 3.38 14.85 5.76
N GLU A 67 3.28 15.28 7.03
CA GLU A 67 2.15 14.86 7.87
C GLU A 67 0.84 15.47 7.37
N HIS A 68 -0.21 14.67 7.38
CA HIS A 68 -1.55 15.08 7.01
C HIS A 68 -2.54 14.55 8.04
N SER A 69 -3.40 15.43 8.54
CA SER A 69 -4.50 15.10 9.44
C SER A 69 -5.79 15.63 8.84
N HIS A 70 -6.78 14.76 8.67
CA HIS A 70 -8.07 15.12 8.12
C HIS A 70 -9.19 14.54 8.98
N THR A 71 -10.20 15.36 9.28
CA THR A 71 -11.38 14.96 10.04
C THR A 71 -12.58 14.92 9.12
N LEU A 72 -13.25 13.79 9.06
CA LEU A 72 -14.47 13.65 8.28
C LEU A 72 -15.68 14.21 9.05
N PRO A 73 -16.63 14.86 8.36
CA PRO A 73 -17.83 15.36 9.01
C PRO A 73 -18.64 14.19 9.58
N ARG A 74 -19.10 14.34 10.84
CA ARG A 74 -19.94 13.32 11.48
C ARG A 74 -21.28 13.20 10.77
N GLY A 75 -21.70 11.99 10.44
CA GLY A 75 -22.96 11.71 9.79
C GLY A 75 -22.90 10.46 8.90
N PRO A 76 -23.98 10.14 8.19
CA PRO A 76 -24.02 8.97 7.30
C PRO A 76 -22.92 8.97 6.25
N ALA A 77 -22.51 10.14 5.75
CA ALA A 77 -21.45 10.29 4.76
C ALA A 77 -20.04 9.92 5.27
N SER A 78 -19.82 9.82 6.59
CA SER A 78 -18.53 9.37 7.15
C SER A 78 -18.37 7.85 7.18
N HIS A 79 -19.46 7.10 6.94
CA HIS A 79 -19.48 5.63 6.94
C HIS A 79 -18.82 4.97 8.16
N GLY A 80 -18.79 5.66 9.31
CA GLY A 80 -18.14 5.17 10.53
C GLY A 80 -16.65 5.55 10.67
N VAL A 81 -16.14 6.44 9.81
CA VAL A 81 -14.78 6.98 9.90
C VAL A 81 -14.80 8.36 10.53
N LEU A 82 -14.03 8.59 11.59
CA LEU A 82 -13.86 9.92 12.23
C LEU A 82 -12.89 10.81 11.47
N GLY A 83 -11.89 10.22 10.84
CA GLY A 83 -10.82 10.91 10.15
C GLY A 83 -9.58 10.03 10.05
N PHE A 84 -8.49 10.61 9.59
CA PHE A 84 -7.23 9.89 9.47
C PHE A 84 -6.02 10.79 9.73
N HIS A 85 -4.93 10.14 10.13
CA HIS A 85 -3.61 10.71 10.22
C HIS A 85 -2.70 9.97 9.24
N SER A 86 -1.95 10.70 8.41
CA SER A 86 -0.99 10.06 7.53
C SER A 86 0.33 10.82 7.47
N ASN A 87 1.39 10.11 7.10
CA ASN A 87 2.69 10.71 6.86
C ASN A 87 3.50 9.83 5.88
N THR A 88 4.43 10.46 5.17
CA THR A 88 5.38 9.79 4.29
C THR A 88 6.79 10.31 4.57
N LEU A 89 7.75 9.41 4.74
CA LEU A 89 9.15 9.73 4.91
C LEU A 89 9.98 9.12 3.77
N PRO A 90 10.45 9.94 2.83
CA PRO A 90 11.23 9.49 1.69
C PRO A 90 12.57 8.87 2.07
N SER A 91 12.98 7.85 1.33
CA SER A 91 14.31 7.28 1.24
C SER A 91 14.86 7.45 -0.17
N ASN A 92 13.98 7.24 -1.15
CA ASN A 92 14.26 7.53 -2.55
C ASN A 92 14.00 9.01 -2.89
N HIS A 93 14.69 9.53 -3.90
CA HIS A 93 14.50 10.89 -4.41
C HIS A 93 14.37 10.88 -5.93
N PRO A 94 13.14 11.05 -6.48
CA PRO A 94 11.87 11.23 -5.74
C PRO A 94 11.45 9.96 -5.02
N SER A 95 10.62 10.10 -3.96
CA SER A 95 10.01 8.94 -3.27
C SER A 95 9.22 8.09 -4.25
N GLU A 96 9.31 6.77 -4.11
CA GLU A 96 8.56 5.81 -4.91
C GLU A 96 7.19 5.50 -4.27
N ASP A 97 7.04 5.74 -2.97
CA ASP A 97 5.78 5.59 -2.24
C ASP A 97 4.74 6.67 -2.60
N ARG A 98 3.46 6.27 -2.60
CA ARG A 98 2.30 7.16 -2.70
C ARG A 98 1.22 6.75 -1.71
N ARG A 99 0.34 7.71 -1.41
CA ARG A 99 -0.87 7.50 -0.62
C ARG A 99 -2.05 8.20 -1.29
N SER A 100 -3.27 7.73 -1.02
CA SER A 100 -4.50 8.36 -1.47
C SER A 100 -5.61 8.19 -0.45
N SER A 101 -6.49 9.19 -0.37
CA SER A 101 -7.72 9.12 0.40
C SER A 101 -8.82 9.93 -0.30
N ALA A 102 -10.03 9.37 -0.36
CA ALA A 102 -11.18 10.02 -0.98
C ALA A 102 -12.50 9.47 -0.44
N THR A 103 -13.55 10.29 -0.52
CA THR A 103 -14.95 9.86 -0.31
C THR A 103 -15.63 9.64 -1.66
N CYS A 104 -16.29 8.50 -1.83
CA CYS A 104 -17.14 8.22 -2.99
C CYS A 104 -18.44 9.03 -2.89
N LEU A 105 -18.72 9.85 -3.90
CA LEU A 105 -19.88 10.75 -3.91
C LEU A 105 -21.12 10.14 -4.57
N LEU A 106 -20.94 9.08 -5.36
CA LEU A 106 -22.03 8.42 -6.09
C LEU A 106 -22.21 6.96 -5.65
N GLY A 107 -23.35 6.41 -5.99
CA GLY A 107 -23.69 5.02 -5.70
C GLY A 107 -23.94 4.78 -4.22
N ARG A 108 -23.29 3.75 -3.67
CA ARG A 108 -23.41 3.38 -2.24
C ARG A 108 -22.57 4.25 -1.31
N GLY A 109 -21.76 5.11 -1.89
CA GLY A 109 -20.80 5.88 -1.13
C GLY A 109 -19.67 5.03 -0.53
N GLY A 110 -19.01 5.57 0.48
CA GLY A 110 -17.90 4.96 1.19
C GLY A 110 -16.66 5.82 1.16
N VAL A 111 -15.70 5.47 2.02
CA VAL A 111 -14.41 6.15 2.09
C VAL A 111 -13.33 5.19 1.64
N LEU A 112 -12.45 5.66 0.77
CA LEU A 112 -11.32 4.92 0.22
C LEU A 112 -10.01 5.46 0.78
N PHE A 113 -9.14 4.54 1.17
CA PHE A 113 -7.76 4.81 1.56
C PHE A 113 -6.82 3.86 0.83
N GLY A 114 -5.64 4.33 0.44
CA GLY A 114 -4.66 3.49 -0.23
C GLY A 114 -3.23 3.91 0.08
N VAL A 115 -2.33 2.92 0.18
CA VAL A 115 -0.89 3.08 0.11
C VAL A 115 -0.36 2.29 -1.07
N PHE A 116 0.64 2.84 -1.74
CA PHE A 116 1.20 2.33 -2.98
C PHE A 116 2.72 2.41 -2.87
N ASP A 117 3.36 1.26 -2.69
CA ASP A 117 4.81 1.12 -2.60
C ASP A 117 5.35 0.88 -4.00
N GLY A 118 6.05 1.88 -4.53
CA GLY A 118 6.58 1.85 -5.88
C GLY A 118 8.00 1.31 -5.94
N HIS A 119 8.34 0.71 -7.08
CA HIS A 119 9.68 0.24 -7.36
C HIS A 119 10.06 0.42 -8.83
N ALA A 120 11.36 0.43 -9.11
CA ALA A 120 11.91 0.73 -10.44
C ALA A 120 11.47 2.12 -10.97
N GLY A 121 11.23 3.06 -10.05
CA GLY A 121 10.78 4.42 -10.33
C GLY A 121 9.36 4.71 -9.81
N PRO A 122 9.02 5.98 -9.56
CA PRO A 122 7.77 6.38 -8.93
C PRO A 122 6.55 6.39 -9.86
N SER A 123 6.74 6.12 -11.17
CA SER A 123 5.72 6.39 -12.20
C SER A 123 4.47 5.52 -12.06
N CYS A 124 4.62 4.23 -11.75
CA CYS A 124 3.49 3.33 -11.55
C CYS A 124 2.69 3.71 -10.30
N ALA A 125 3.36 3.85 -9.15
CA ALA A 125 2.70 4.26 -7.90
C ALA A 125 1.98 5.60 -8.05
N GLN A 126 2.57 6.57 -8.78
CA GLN A 126 1.96 7.85 -9.09
C GLN A 126 0.68 7.68 -9.94
N ALA A 127 0.72 6.86 -10.99
CA ALA A 127 -0.42 6.65 -11.87
C ALA A 127 -1.57 5.95 -11.14
N ILE A 128 -1.30 4.87 -10.41
CA ILE A 128 -2.35 4.12 -9.70
C ILE A 128 -2.94 4.92 -8.53
N SER A 129 -2.15 5.70 -7.79
CA SER A 129 -2.64 6.55 -6.71
C SER A 129 -3.63 7.62 -7.16
N GLN A 130 -3.62 7.98 -8.44
CA GLN A 130 -4.52 8.97 -9.03
C GLN A 130 -5.73 8.33 -9.73
N ARG A 131 -5.58 7.10 -10.25
CA ARG A 131 -6.55 6.48 -11.16
C ARG A 131 -7.39 5.39 -10.49
N LEU A 132 -6.81 4.59 -9.59
CA LEU A 132 -7.42 3.35 -9.08
C LEU A 132 -8.77 3.61 -8.41
N PHE A 133 -8.90 4.69 -7.64
CA PHE A 133 -10.16 4.99 -6.95
C PHE A 133 -11.31 5.32 -7.92
N TYR A 134 -11.03 5.89 -9.08
CA TYR A 134 -12.03 6.07 -10.13
C TYR A 134 -12.50 4.72 -10.70
N TYR A 135 -11.57 3.79 -10.96
CA TYR A 135 -11.89 2.44 -11.42
C TYR A 135 -12.73 1.68 -10.40
N ILE A 136 -12.36 1.74 -9.13
CA ILE A 136 -13.13 1.14 -8.03
C ILE A 136 -14.54 1.75 -7.96
N THR A 137 -14.64 3.07 -8.05
CA THR A 137 -15.95 3.75 -8.01
C THR A 137 -16.81 3.32 -9.19
N VAL A 138 -16.28 3.35 -10.41
CA VAL A 138 -17.00 2.88 -11.63
C VAL A 138 -17.42 1.42 -11.49
N ALA A 139 -16.56 0.54 -10.98
CA ALA A 139 -16.88 -0.86 -10.76
C ALA A 139 -18.05 -1.08 -9.78
N MET A 140 -18.19 -0.20 -8.79
CA MET A 140 -19.26 -0.26 -7.78
C MET A 140 -20.56 0.44 -8.19
N LEU A 141 -20.55 1.28 -9.25
CA LEU A 141 -21.73 2.00 -9.66
C LEU A 141 -22.81 1.08 -10.24
N PRO A 142 -24.10 1.30 -9.96
CA PRO A 142 -25.20 0.66 -10.66
C PRO A 142 -25.23 1.04 -12.16
N LEU A 143 -25.61 0.12 -13.02
CA LEU A 143 -25.65 0.33 -14.49
C LEU A 143 -26.44 1.58 -14.89
N ARG A 144 -27.60 1.86 -14.24
CA ARG A 144 -28.39 3.08 -14.46
C ARG A 144 -27.59 4.37 -14.27
N MET A 145 -26.68 4.41 -13.29
CA MET A 145 -25.84 5.59 -13.04
C MET A 145 -24.73 5.69 -14.09
N LEU A 146 -24.18 4.57 -14.52
CA LEU A 146 -23.23 4.55 -15.65
C LEU A 146 -23.88 5.03 -16.94
N GLN A 147 -25.13 4.63 -17.23
CA GLN A 147 -25.92 5.13 -18.37
C GLN A 147 -26.13 6.65 -18.29
N GLU A 148 -26.39 7.20 -17.11
CA GLU A 148 -26.53 8.65 -16.92
C GLU A 148 -25.21 9.39 -17.15
N LEU A 149 -24.09 8.82 -16.70
CA LEU A 149 -22.75 9.36 -16.95
C LEU A 149 -22.39 9.34 -18.44
N ASP A 150 -22.65 8.22 -19.12
CA ASP A 150 -22.34 8.09 -20.57
C ASP A 150 -23.19 9.06 -21.39
N ARG A 151 -24.48 9.17 -21.11
CA ARG A 151 -25.37 10.16 -21.73
C ARG A 151 -24.88 11.59 -21.50
N ALA A 152 -24.40 11.91 -20.28
CA ALA A 152 -23.86 13.24 -20.00
C ALA A 152 -22.62 13.56 -20.86
N VAL A 153 -21.76 12.55 -21.12
CA VAL A 153 -20.61 12.72 -22.03
C VAL A 153 -21.07 12.90 -23.48
N GLU A 154 -22.05 12.11 -23.95
CA GLU A 154 -22.59 12.22 -25.31
C GLU A 154 -23.24 13.59 -25.58
N GLU A 155 -23.90 14.14 -24.56
CA GLU A 155 -24.59 15.45 -24.62
C GLU A 155 -23.65 16.62 -24.28
N ASP A 156 -22.33 16.40 -24.12
CA ASP A 156 -21.32 17.39 -23.73
C ASP A 156 -21.69 18.16 -22.44
N ARG A 157 -22.35 17.46 -21.50
CA ARG A 157 -22.71 17.99 -20.18
C ARG A 157 -21.59 17.71 -19.17
N ALA A 158 -21.45 18.61 -18.20
CA ALA A 158 -20.51 18.42 -17.10
C ALA A 158 -20.83 17.15 -16.31
N LEU A 159 -19.85 16.28 -16.11
CA LEU A 159 -19.97 15.11 -15.26
C LEU A 159 -20.02 15.50 -13.78
N PRO A 160 -20.88 14.86 -12.97
CA PRO A 160 -20.81 15.02 -11.53
C PRO A 160 -19.46 14.48 -11.01
N PRO A 161 -18.91 15.06 -9.94
CA PRO A 161 -17.70 14.51 -9.34
C PRO A 161 -18.00 13.13 -8.77
N LEU A 162 -17.14 12.15 -9.11
CA LEU A 162 -17.24 10.78 -8.59
C LEU A 162 -16.64 10.65 -7.19
N LEU A 163 -15.58 11.45 -6.92
CA LEU A 163 -14.76 11.40 -5.71
C LEU A 163 -14.53 12.79 -5.13
N GLU A 164 -14.59 12.88 -3.82
CA GLU A 164 -14.04 13.98 -3.03
C GLU A 164 -12.68 13.56 -2.47
N TRP A 165 -11.60 14.16 -2.98
CA TRP A 165 -10.24 13.82 -2.59
C TRP A 165 -9.80 14.56 -1.33
N HIS A 166 -9.17 13.82 -0.39
CA HIS A 166 -8.58 14.37 0.83
C HIS A 166 -7.06 14.38 0.70
N ARG A 167 -6.53 15.31 -0.11
CA ARG A 167 -5.10 15.37 -0.49
C ARG A 167 -4.29 16.27 0.43
N HIS A 168 -3.05 15.88 0.70
CA HIS A 168 -2.06 16.78 1.26
C HIS A 168 -1.62 17.80 0.18
N PRO A 169 -1.32 19.07 0.56
CA PRO A 169 -0.91 20.09 -0.42
C PRO A 169 0.31 19.73 -1.27
N GLN A 170 1.16 18.82 -0.78
CA GLN A 170 2.33 18.33 -1.52
C GLN A 170 2.04 17.06 -2.34
N ASP A 171 0.86 16.46 -2.22
CA ASP A 171 0.49 15.32 -3.05
C ASP A 171 0.28 15.83 -4.49
N HIS A 172 1.20 15.48 -5.39
CA HIS A 172 1.23 15.99 -6.74
C HIS A 172 -0.04 15.61 -7.51
N SER A 173 -0.74 16.60 -8.02
CA SER A 173 -1.69 16.43 -9.12
C SER A 173 -0.91 16.47 -10.43
N CYS A 174 -0.99 15.41 -11.25
CA CYS A 174 -0.37 15.44 -12.59
C CYS A 174 -1.32 16.16 -13.55
N PRO A 175 -0.94 17.30 -14.14
CA PRO A 175 -1.81 18.03 -15.08
C PRO A 175 -1.99 17.33 -16.43
N ASP A 176 -1.01 16.51 -16.85
CA ASP A 176 -0.89 16.10 -18.25
C ASP A 176 -1.49 14.72 -18.60
N GLY A 177 -1.91 13.94 -17.62
CA GLY A 177 -2.48 12.58 -17.81
C GLY A 177 -4.00 12.53 -18.03
N GLY A 178 -4.70 13.66 -17.92
CA GLY A 178 -6.15 13.70 -17.82
C GLY A 178 -6.90 13.08 -18.99
N THR A 179 -6.48 13.33 -20.22
CA THR A 179 -7.23 12.91 -21.43
C THR A 179 -7.11 11.41 -21.69
N ILE A 180 -5.90 10.83 -21.65
CA ILE A 180 -5.68 9.40 -21.90
C ILE A 180 -6.35 8.58 -20.79
N SER A 181 -6.16 8.98 -19.53
CA SER A 181 -6.77 8.30 -18.38
C SER A 181 -8.29 8.32 -18.43
N PHE A 182 -8.90 9.40 -18.94
CA PHE A 182 -10.36 9.49 -19.09
C PHE A 182 -10.88 8.55 -20.18
N HIS A 183 -10.20 8.42 -21.32
CA HIS A 183 -10.61 7.48 -22.38
C HIS A 183 -10.61 6.03 -21.90
N SER A 184 -9.55 5.60 -21.21
CA SER A 184 -9.48 4.25 -20.66
C SER A 184 -10.59 3.99 -19.64
N LEU A 185 -10.84 4.95 -18.74
CA LEU A 185 -11.92 4.85 -17.75
C LEU A 185 -13.31 4.82 -18.43
N ARG A 186 -13.52 5.63 -19.49
CA ARG A 186 -14.76 5.63 -20.24
C ARG A 186 -14.98 4.30 -20.96
N ASN A 187 -13.96 3.74 -21.59
CA ASN A 187 -14.05 2.41 -22.21
C ASN A 187 -14.46 1.35 -21.17
N TYR A 188 -13.89 1.43 -19.97
CA TYR A 188 -14.23 0.51 -18.88
C TYR A 188 -15.72 0.60 -18.50
N TRP A 189 -16.28 1.80 -18.30
CA TRP A 189 -17.69 1.89 -17.95
C TRP A 189 -18.61 1.53 -19.11
N GLN A 190 -18.22 1.78 -20.38
CA GLN A 190 -18.97 1.33 -21.56
C GLN A 190 -19.02 -0.20 -21.66
N GLU A 191 -17.89 -0.89 -21.44
CA GLU A 191 -17.88 -2.35 -21.37
C GLU A 191 -18.81 -2.89 -20.28
N ARG A 192 -18.86 -2.24 -19.12
CA ARG A 192 -19.81 -2.59 -18.05
C ARG A 192 -21.28 -2.34 -18.42
N LEU A 193 -21.57 -1.41 -19.33
CA LEU A 193 -22.92 -1.19 -19.83
C LEU A 193 -23.36 -2.28 -20.82
N ASP A 194 -22.39 -2.96 -21.45
CA ASP A 194 -22.64 -4.09 -22.36
C ASP A 194 -22.81 -5.42 -21.61
N GLU A 195 -22.51 -5.48 -20.30
CA GLU A 195 -22.74 -6.64 -19.44
C GLU A 195 -24.23 -6.79 -19.12
N ASP A 196 -24.75 -8.02 -19.11
CA ASP A 196 -26.17 -8.29 -18.91
C ASP A 196 -26.64 -7.90 -17.49
N GLU A 197 -27.87 -7.35 -17.38
CA GLU A 197 -28.50 -6.90 -16.11
C GLU A 197 -28.67 -8.04 -15.05
N GLU A 198 -28.35 -9.29 -15.38
CA GLU A 198 -28.48 -10.41 -14.44
C GLU A 198 -27.48 -10.36 -13.29
N GLU A 199 -26.34 -9.68 -13.45
CA GLU A 199 -25.32 -9.50 -12.38
C GLU A 199 -25.79 -8.57 -11.23
N ASP A 200 -26.82 -7.74 -11.45
CA ASP A 200 -27.36 -6.86 -10.39
C ASP A 200 -28.08 -7.63 -9.25
N LYS A 201 -28.22 -8.97 -9.37
CA LYS A 201 -28.88 -9.82 -8.36
C LYS A 201 -27.94 -10.45 -7.33
N GLU A 202 -26.64 -10.27 -7.46
CA GLU A 202 -25.68 -10.80 -6.50
C GLU A 202 -25.82 -10.08 -5.14
N GLN A 203 -25.65 -10.85 -4.04
CA GLN A 203 -25.71 -10.27 -2.70
C GLN A 203 -24.68 -9.15 -2.57
N ASP A 204 -25.08 -8.07 -1.93
CA ASP A 204 -24.38 -6.79 -1.75
C ASP A 204 -22.88 -6.89 -1.45
N ASP A 205 -22.50 -7.87 -0.65
CA ASP A 205 -21.12 -8.07 -0.19
C ASP A 205 -20.20 -8.71 -1.24
N GLY A 206 -20.71 -9.64 -2.05
CA GLY A 206 -19.97 -10.28 -3.16
C GLY A 206 -19.61 -9.25 -4.22
N ARG A 207 -20.52 -8.34 -4.52
CA ARG A 207 -20.36 -7.29 -5.51
C ARG A 207 -19.21 -6.33 -5.23
N VAL A 208 -19.00 -5.90 -3.95
CA VAL A 208 -17.87 -5.02 -3.60
C VAL A 208 -16.54 -5.76 -3.76
N THR A 209 -16.50 -7.04 -3.40
CA THR A 209 -15.31 -7.88 -3.56
C THR A 209 -14.93 -8.04 -5.04
N SER A 210 -15.90 -8.40 -5.90
CA SER A 210 -15.69 -8.50 -7.34
C SER A 210 -15.26 -7.16 -7.93
N ALA A 211 -15.97 -6.07 -7.60
CA ALA A 211 -15.66 -4.73 -8.10
C ALA A 211 -14.22 -4.28 -7.75
N LEU A 212 -13.72 -4.60 -6.56
CA LEU A 212 -12.33 -4.33 -6.18
C LEU A 212 -11.35 -5.15 -7.02
N MET A 213 -11.63 -6.44 -7.24
CA MET A 213 -10.79 -7.31 -8.07
C MET A 213 -10.73 -6.82 -9.51
N ASP A 214 -11.89 -6.51 -10.09
CA ASP A 214 -12.03 -6.07 -11.48
C ASP A 214 -11.36 -4.72 -11.72
N ALA A 215 -11.54 -3.76 -10.81
CA ALA A 215 -10.91 -2.46 -10.89
C ALA A 215 -9.37 -2.53 -10.92
N PHE A 216 -8.77 -3.40 -10.09
CA PHE A 216 -7.32 -3.60 -10.08
C PHE A 216 -6.83 -4.21 -11.38
N GLN A 217 -7.44 -5.31 -11.81
CA GLN A 217 -7.03 -5.99 -13.04
C GLN A 217 -7.27 -5.12 -14.28
N ARG A 218 -8.39 -4.39 -14.31
CA ARG A 218 -8.71 -3.49 -15.40
C ARG A 218 -7.72 -2.33 -15.52
N LEU A 219 -7.40 -1.66 -14.42
CA LEU A 219 -6.42 -0.57 -14.46
C LEU A 219 -5.03 -1.05 -14.94
N ASP A 220 -4.57 -2.21 -14.46
CA ASP A 220 -3.29 -2.79 -14.91
C ASP A 220 -3.31 -3.12 -16.42
N TYR A 221 -4.41 -3.67 -16.90
CA TYR A 221 -4.63 -3.94 -18.32
C TYR A 221 -4.59 -2.64 -19.15
N ASP A 222 -5.32 -1.61 -18.72
CA ASP A 222 -5.38 -0.33 -19.44
C ASP A 222 -4.01 0.36 -19.48
N MET A 223 -3.26 0.35 -18.39
CA MET A 223 -1.87 0.86 -18.36
C MET A 223 -0.96 0.09 -19.33
N SER A 224 -1.14 -1.21 -19.42
CA SER A 224 -0.41 -2.07 -20.38
C SER A 224 -0.76 -1.71 -21.83
N VAL A 225 -2.05 -1.54 -22.14
CA VAL A 225 -2.52 -1.17 -23.49
C VAL A 225 -2.03 0.23 -23.88
N GLU A 226 -2.14 1.21 -22.98
CA GLU A 226 -1.62 2.58 -23.18
C GLU A 226 -0.13 2.56 -23.55
N ALA A 227 0.66 1.74 -22.86
CA ALA A 227 2.08 1.57 -23.14
C ALA A 227 2.35 0.93 -24.51
N GLN A 228 1.56 -0.08 -24.91
CA GLN A 228 1.67 -0.75 -26.21
C GLN A 228 1.31 0.20 -27.36
N VAL A 229 0.23 0.99 -27.20
CA VAL A 229 -0.17 2.03 -28.17
C VAL A 229 0.95 3.06 -28.31
N HIS A 230 1.49 3.55 -27.19
CA HIS A 230 2.60 4.51 -27.21
C HIS A 230 3.85 3.93 -27.89
N LEU A 231 4.18 2.66 -27.65
CA LEU A 231 5.28 1.96 -28.31
C LEU A 231 5.04 1.87 -29.85
N SER A 232 3.82 1.63 -30.26
CA SER A 232 3.46 1.47 -31.68
C SER A 232 3.46 2.78 -32.45
N LEU A 233 3.10 3.90 -31.79
CA LEU A 233 3.09 5.24 -32.38
C LEU A 233 4.48 5.90 -32.41
N SER A 234 5.44 5.38 -31.64
CA SER A 234 6.79 5.92 -31.58
C SER A 234 7.59 5.47 -32.80
N SER A 235 7.77 6.38 -33.78
CA SER A 235 8.63 6.14 -34.95
C SER A 235 10.12 6.08 -34.52
N PRO A 236 10.90 5.11 -35.05
CA PRO A 236 12.33 4.98 -34.73
C PRO A 236 13.19 6.19 -35.12
N ARG A 237 12.63 7.19 -35.84
CA ARG A 237 13.33 8.36 -36.33
C ARG A 237 13.19 9.65 -35.53
N ARG A 238 12.42 9.66 -34.43
CA ARG A 238 12.45 10.82 -33.52
C ARG A 238 13.68 10.71 -32.63
N VAL A 239 14.75 11.33 -33.06
CA VAL A 239 15.91 11.66 -32.22
C VAL A 239 15.36 12.47 -31.05
N SER A 240 15.41 11.93 -29.85
CA SER A 240 15.06 12.66 -28.63
C SER A 240 15.93 13.90 -28.58
N ILE A 241 15.30 15.10 -28.53
CA ILE A 241 16.03 16.34 -28.30
C ILE A 241 16.72 16.22 -26.97
N PRO A 242 18.06 16.35 -26.89
CA PRO A 242 18.78 16.29 -25.62
C PRO A 242 18.25 17.40 -24.70
N GLY A 243 17.60 17.04 -23.59
CA GLY A 243 17.04 17.98 -22.62
C GLY A 243 15.53 17.83 -22.36
N GLU A 244 14.74 17.21 -23.21
CA GLU A 244 13.38 16.80 -22.86
C GLU A 244 13.45 15.51 -22.04
N GLY A 245 13.54 15.65 -20.72
CA GLY A 245 13.35 14.54 -19.80
C GLY A 245 11.96 13.96 -20.03
N LEU A 246 11.87 12.67 -20.40
CA LEU A 246 10.58 11.95 -20.50
C LEU A 246 9.77 12.20 -19.21
N SER A 247 8.57 12.75 -19.37
CA SER A 247 7.64 12.98 -18.26
C SER A 247 7.45 11.70 -17.43
N LEU A 248 7.33 11.82 -16.12
CA LEU A 248 7.00 10.71 -15.20
C LEU A 248 5.66 10.04 -15.59
N SER A 249 4.78 10.76 -16.27
CA SER A 249 3.49 10.29 -16.78
C SER A 249 3.58 9.55 -18.12
N SER A 250 4.77 9.32 -18.70
CA SER A 250 4.91 8.54 -19.94
C SER A 250 4.36 7.12 -19.73
N PRO A 251 3.40 6.63 -20.58
CA PRO A 251 2.80 5.31 -20.43
C PRO A 251 3.83 4.18 -20.34
N LEU A 252 4.93 4.26 -21.09
CA LEU A 252 5.98 3.24 -21.02
C LEU A 252 6.74 3.26 -19.69
N ARG A 253 6.97 4.44 -19.09
CA ARG A 253 7.58 4.50 -17.75
C ARG A 253 6.64 3.95 -16.69
N VAL A 254 5.35 4.27 -16.77
CA VAL A 254 4.33 3.72 -15.87
C VAL A 254 4.30 2.20 -15.95
N ALA A 255 4.31 1.62 -17.16
CA ALA A 255 4.25 0.19 -17.36
C ALA A 255 5.55 -0.55 -16.97
N LEU A 256 6.72 0.09 -17.14
CA LEU A 256 8.03 -0.50 -16.82
C LEU A 256 8.39 -0.43 -15.33
N SER A 257 7.88 0.56 -14.60
CA SER A 257 7.94 0.57 -13.14
C SER A 257 6.80 -0.25 -12.56
N GLY A 258 6.93 -0.66 -11.30
CA GLY A 258 5.92 -1.43 -10.62
C GLY A 258 5.42 -0.74 -9.35
N SER A 259 4.31 -1.23 -8.80
CA SER A 259 3.84 -0.81 -7.49
C SER A 259 2.98 -1.88 -6.84
N THR A 260 3.20 -2.11 -5.55
CA THR A 260 2.20 -2.75 -4.70
C THR A 260 1.01 -1.83 -4.48
N ALA A 261 -0.10 -2.34 -3.97
CA ALA A 261 -1.23 -1.53 -3.56
C ALA A 261 -1.99 -2.20 -2.42
N CYS A 262 -2.21 -1.47 -1.34
CA CYS A 262 -3.15 -1.89 -0.30
C CYS A 262 -4.24 -0.82 -0.18
N VAL A 263 -5.47 -1.20 -0.52
CA VAL A 263 -6.62 -0.28 -0.57
C VAL A 263 -7.70 -0.75 0.37
N ILE A 264 -8.23 0.21 1.13
CA ILE A 264 -9.34 0.02 2.06
C ILE A 264 -10.57 0.75 1.52
N HIS A 265 -11.71 0.06 1.52
CA HIS A 265 -13.04 0.65 1.31
C HIS A 265 -13.89 0.42 2.55
N ILE A 266 -14.44 1.49 3.12
CA ILE A 266 -15.32 1.44 4.29
C ILE A 266 -16.68 2.02 3.89
N SER A 267 -17.73 1.21 4.02
CA SER A 267 -19.10 1.65 3.78
C SER A 267 -20.07 0.90 4.69
N ASN A 268 -20.98 1.64 5.34
CA ASN A 268 -22.07 1.09 6.17
C ASN A 268 -21.62 0.04 7.21
N GLY A 269 -20.48 0.30 7.89
CA GLY A 269 -19.96 -0.60 8.92
C GLY A 269 -19.26 -1.84 8.36
N VAL A 270 -19.08 -1.94 7.05
CA VAL A 270 -18.31 -3.02 6.40
C VAL A 270 -17.01 -2.46 5.86
N LEU A 271 -15.94 -3.15 6.18
CA LEU A 271 -14.58 -2.89 5.73
C LEU A 271 -14.17 -3.94 4.70
N HIS A 272 -13.74 -3.50 3.53
CA HIS A 272 -13.07 -4.35 2.54
C HIS A 272 -11.63 -3.88 2.37
N VAL A 273 -10.71 -4.83 2.34
CA VAL A 273 -9.27 -4.58 2.11
C VAL A 273 -8.84 -5.35 0.88
N ALA A 274 -8.46 -4.62 -0.16
CA ALA A 274 -7.85 -5.18 -1.37
C ALA A 274 -6.33 -5.03 -1.29
N ASN A 275 -5.62 -6.15 -1.16
CA ASN A 275 -4.17 -6.18 -1.06
C ASN A 275 -3.51 -6.77 -2.31
N LEU A 276 -2.45 -6.12 -2.77
CA LEU A 276 -1.61 -6.52 -3.90
C LEU A 276 -0.15 -6.24 -3.55
N GLY A 277 0.59 -7.24 -3.09
CA GLY A 277 1.99 -7.10 -2.64
C GLY A 277 2.15 -7.32 -1.15
N ASP A 278 3.08 -6.61 -0.51
CA ASP A 278 3.54 -6.79 0.87
C ASP A 278 3.37 -5.55 1.76
N SER A 279 2.69 -4.50 1.26
CA SER A 279 2.06 -3.50 2.12
C SER A 279 0.98 -4.16 2.99
N ARG A 280 0.75 -3.65 4.21
CA ARG A 280 -0.18 -4.31 5.14
C ARG A 280 -1.22 -3.36 5.70
N ALA A 281 -2.42 -3.92 5.97
CA ALA A 281 -3.49 -3.33 6.75
C ALA A 281 -3.69 -4.13 8.04
N VAL A 282 -3.61 -3.45 9.19
CA VAL A 282 -3.75 -4.05 10.51
C VAL A 282 -4.78 -3.28 11.31
N LEU A 283 -5.77 -3.98 11.85
CA LEU A 283 -6.83 -3.42 12.67
C LEU A 283 -6.43 -3.41 14.14
N GLY A 284 -6.56 -2.27 14.80
CA GLY A 284 -6.37 -2.09 16.23
C GLY A 284 -7.68 -2.36 16.98
N VAL A 285 -7.67 -3.46 17.73
CA VAL A 285 -8.81 -3.92 18.54
C VAL A 285 -8.54 -3.64 20.00
N GLN A 286 -9.49 -3.00 20.70
CA GLN A 286 -9.42 -2.78 22.13
C GLN A 286 -10.17 -3.90 22.86
N GLU A 287 -9.45 -4.75 23.54
CA GLU A 287 -10.02 -5.83 24.33
C GLU A 287 -10.78 -5.31 25.55
N GLN A 288 -11.64 -6.16 26.14
CA GLN A 288 -12.45 -5.78 27.30
C GLN A 288 -11.61 -5.36 28.53
N ASP A 289 -10.41 -5.88 28.66
CA ASP A 289 -9.45 -5.53 29.72
C ASP A 289 -8.62 -4.27 29.40
N GLY A 290 -8.92 -3.59 28.30
CA GLY A 290 -8.25 -2.37 27.87
C GLY A 290 -6.93 -2.59 27.10
N ARG A 291 -6.51 -3.84 26.90
CA ARG A 291 -5.33 -4.17 26.08
C ARG A 291 -5.62 -3.98 24.60
N TRP A 292 -4.57 -3.75 23.83
CA TRP A 292 -4.62 -3.64 22.39
C TRP A 292 -4.21 -4.94 21.70
N SER A 293 -5.00 -5.39 20.75
CA SER A 293 -4.76 -6.55 19.89
C SER A 293 -4.64 -6.12 18.44
N ALA A 294 -3.69 -6.71 17.71
CA ALA A 294 -3.49 -6.50 16.28
C ALA A 294 -4.18 -7.61 15.49
N LEU A 295 -5.21 -7.26 14.73
CA LEU A 295 -5.87 -8.16 13.78
C LEU A 295 -5.37 -7.89 12.37
N ASN A 296 -4.68 -8.87 11.76
CA ASN A 296 -4.24 -8.75 10.38
C ASN A 296 -5.41 -8.84 9.42
N LEU A 297 -5.44 -7.94 8.44
CA LEU A 297 -6.43 -7.93 7.37
C LEU A 297 -5.80 -8.24 6.00
N THR A 298 -4.48 -8.41 5.94
CA THR A 298 -3.74 -8.72 4.72
C THR A 298 -2.73 -9.84 4.95
N ASN A 299 -2.45 -10.59 3.90
CA ASN A 299 -1.32 -11.51 3.80
C ASN A 299 -0.34 -10.96 2.75
N ASP A 300 0.95 -11.11 3.00
CA ASP A 300 1.97 -10.67 2.07
C ASP A 300 2.00 -11.57 0.83
N HIS A 301 2.12 -10.98 -0.35
CA HIS A 301 2.27 -11.72 -1.59
C HIS A 301 3.74 -11.86 -1.97
N ASN A 302 4.48 -12.70 -1.22
CA ASN A 302 5.89 -12.97 -1.43
C ASN A 302 6.24 -14.44 -1.14
N ALA A 303 7.50 -14.81 -1.27
CA ALA A 303 7.98 -16.19 -1.07
C ALA A 303 7.80 -16.73 0.36
N GLN A 304 7.60 -15.87 1.35
CA GLN A 304 7.40 -16.25 2.75
C GLN A 304 5.95 -16.69 3.03
N ASN A 305 5.03 -16.38 2.10
CA ASN A 305 3.65 -16.86 2.15
C ASN A 305 3.54 -18.19 1.39
N PRO A 306 3.32 -19.34 2.09
CA PRO A 306 3.28 -20.65 1.46
C PRO A 306 2.15 -20.81 0.43
N GLU A 307 1.00 -20.17 0.65
CA GLU A 307 -0.16 -20.24 -0.25
C GLU A 307 0.15 -19.50 -1.55
N GLU A 308 0.76 -18.33 -1.46
CA GLU A 308 1.17 -17.55 -2.62
C GLU A 308 2.30 -18.21 -3.40
N LEU A 309 3.27 -18.81 -2.69
CA LEU A 309 4.32 -19.62 -3.32
C LEU A 309 3.72 -20.83 -4.06
N GLN A 310 2.76 -21.52 -3.46
CA GLN A 310 2.08 -22.65 -4.10
C GLN A 310 1.28 -22.19 -5.32
N ARG A 311 0.59 -21.04 -5.26
CA ARG A 311 -0.14 -20.46 -6.39
C ARG A 311 0.79 -20.24 -7.58
N ILE A 312 1.88 -19.48 -7.39
CA ILE A 312 2.79 -19.15 -8.49
C ILE A 312 3.46 -20.39 -9.10
N LEU A 313 3.83 -21.36 -8.27
CA LEU A 313 4.39 -22.62 -8.75
C LEU A 313 3.37 -23.51 -9.47
N GLY A 314 2.08 -23.32 -9.17
CA GLY A 314 0.97 -24.04 -9.84
C GLY A 314 0.56 -23.44 -11.17
N GLU A 315 0.78 -22.14 -11.37
CA GLU A 315 0.46 -21.43 -12.61
C GLU A 315 1.46 -21.70 -13.75
N HIS A 316 2.63 -22.29 -13.43
CA HIS A 316 3.69 -22.54 -14.40
C HIS A 316 3.99 -24.04 -14.54
N PRO A 317 4.53 -24.47 -15.70
CA PRO A 317 4.91 -25.87 -15.95
C PRO A 317 5.90 -26.41 -14.91
N ALA A 318 5.85 -27.71 -14.64
CA ALA A 318 6.72 -28.38 -13.68
C ALA A 318 8.23 -28.20 -14.01
N SER A 319 8.57 -27.99 -15.28
CA SER A 319 9.95 -27.70 -15.73
C SER A 319 10.48 -26.37 -15.21
N GLU A 320 9.59 -25.40 -14.89
CA GLU A 320 9.94 -24.06 -14.41
C GLU A 320 9.95 -23.93 -12.88
N ARG A 321 9.51 -24.94 -12.12
CA ARG A 321 9.42 -24.87 -10.65
C ARG A 321 10.70 -24.41 -9.94
N ARG A 322 11.87 -24.65 -10.52
CA ARG A 322 13.16 -24.23 -9.95
C ARG A 322 13.60 -22.84 -10.39
N THR A 323 12.89 -22.24 -11.34
CA THR A 323 13.29 -20.99 -11.99
C THR A 323 12.32 -19.85 -11.78
N VAL A 324 11.02 -20.16 -11.61
CA VAL A 324 9.97 -19.18 -11.31
C VAL A 324 10.26 -18.41 -10.03
N VAL A 325 10.66 -19.09 -8.97
CA VAL A 325 11.11 -18.45 -7.73
C VAL A 325 12.55 -18.86 -7.41
N ARG A 326 13.42 -17.87 -7.25
CA ARG A 326 14.85 -18.05 -6.91
C ARG A 326 15.27 -17.01 -5.88
N HIS A 327 15.92 -17.43 -4.82
CA HIS A 327 16.36 -16.55 -3.72
C HIS A 327 15.21 -15.68 -3.19
N ASP A 328 14.04 -16.31 -2.98
CA ASP A 328 12.80 -15.68 -2.51
C ASP A 328 12.27 -14.54 -3.41
N ARG A 329 12.67 -14.54 -4.69
CA ARG A 329 12.25 -13.55 -5.68
C ARG A 329 11.71 -14.21 -6.95
N LEU A 330 10.69 -13.58 -7.54
CA LEU A 330 10.14 -13.94 -8.83
C LEU A 330 11.23 -13.83 -9.91
N LEU A 331 11.51 -14.93 -10.59
CA LEU A 331 12.61 -15.09 -11.55
C LEU A 331 13.99 -14.66 -10.99
N GLY A 332 14.15 -14.60 -9.67
CA GLY A 332 15.34 -14.14 -8.99
C GLY A 332 15.51 -12.61 -8.96
N LEU A 333 14.49 -11.83 -9.29
CA LEU A 333 14.55 -10.39 -9.46
C LEU A 333 13.59 -9.61 -8.55
N LEU A 334 12.29 -9.89 -8.63
CA LEU A 334 11.23 -9.10 -7.98
C LEU A 334 10.79 -9.75 -6.66
N LEU A 335 10.70 -8.97 -5.59
CA LEU A 335 10.28 -9.46 -4.27
C LEU A 335 8.78 -9.77 -4.21
N PRO A 336 7.84 -8.85 -4.53
CA PRO A 336 6.43 -9.17 -4.52
C PRO A 336 6.04 -10.06 -5.70
N PHE A 337 5.12 -11.00 -5.46
CA PHE A 337 4.57 -11.91 -6.49
C PHE A 337 3.30 -11.36 -7.15
N ARG A 338 2.81 -10.22 -6.67
CA ARG A 338 1.71 -9.45 -7.25
C ARG A 338 2.04 -7.97 -7.20
N ALA A 339 1.87 -7.28 -8.33
CA ALA A 339 2.05 -5.84 -8.45
C ALA A 339 1.34 -5.29 -9.69
N PHE A 340 1.07 -3.99 -9.68
CA PHE A 340 0.75 -3.21 -10.87
C PHE A 340 1.98 -2.94 -11.72
N GLY A 341 1.78 -2.69 -13.01
CA GLY A 341 2.87 -2.39 -13.93
C GLY A 341 3.80 -3.57 -14.13
N ASP A 342 5.09 -3.34 -14.06
CA ASP A 342 6.10 -4.39 -14.19
C ASP A 342 5.90 -5.29 -15.42
N VAL A 343 5.54 -4.69 -16.55
CA VAL A 343 5.24 -5.42 -17.80
C VAL A 343 6.35 -6.35 -18.25
N ARG A 344 7.56 -6.13 -17.73
CA ARG A 344 8.71 -7.02 -17.92
C ARG A 344 8.45 -8.45 -17.44
N PHE A 345 7.53 -8.65 -16.48
CA PHE A 345 7.13 -9.96 -15.97
C PHE A 345 5.78 -10.43 -16.52
N LYS A 346 5.12 -9.59 -17.36
CA LYS A 346 3.78 -9.84 -17.87
C LYS A 346 3.71 -10.00 -19.38
N TRP A 347 4.49 -9.20 -20.15
CA TRP A 347 4.44 -9.22 -21.61
C TRP A 347 5.17 -10.43 -22.20
N SER A 348 4.78 -10.81 -23.42
CA SER A 348 5.51 -11.85 -24.15
C SER A 348 6.96 -11.45 -24.43
N ALA A 349 7.83 -12.44 -24.59
CA ALA A 349 9.23 -12.19 -24.95
C ALA A 349 9.38 -11.41 -26.26
N GLU A 350 8.47 -11.64 -27.23
CA GLU A 350 8.44 -10.90 -28.50
C GLU A 350 8.15 -9.42 -28.29
N MET A 351 7.15 -9.09 -27.46
CA MET A 351 6.78 -7.70 -27.14
C MET A 351 7.90 -6.98 -26.40
N LEU A 352 8.56 -7.66 -25.47
CA LEU A 352 9.71 -7.10 -24.72
C LEU A 352 10.92 -6.85 -25.64
N ASN A 353 11.25 -7.79 -26.54
CA ASN A 353 12.31 -7.59 -27.52
C ASN A 353 12.02 -6.38 -28.43
N ARG A 354 10.78 -6.26 -28.91
CA ARG A 354 10.35 -5.09 -29.69
C ARG A 354 10.53 -3.78 -28.91
N LEU A 355 10.20 -3.76 -27.61
CA LEU A 355 10.44 -2.59 -26.75
C LEU A 355 11.93 -2.26 -26.66
N TYR A 356 12.77 -3.27 -26.40
CA TYR A 356 14.22 -3.10 -26.24
C TYR A 356 14.88 -2.59 -27.53
N ASP A 357 14.44 -3.04 -28.68
CA ASP A 357 14.95 -2.63 -29.97
C ASP A 357 14.51 -1.21 -30.36
N THR A 358 13.27 -0.82 -30.00
CA THR A 358 12.68 0.44 -30.46
C THR A 358 12.91 1.61 -29.51
N ARG A 359 13.09 1.36 -28.22
CA ARG A 359 13.15 2.42 -27.18
C ARG A 359 14.33 2.26 -26.21
N PRO A 360 15.59 2.19 -26.70
CA PRO A 360 16.77 2.13 -25.86
C PRO A 360 16.94 3.39 -24.97
N ASP A 361 16.34 4.53 -25.38
CA ASP A 361 16.33 5.79 -24.65
C ASP A 361 15.61 5.66 -23.29
N ILE A 362 14.44 5.00 -23.26
CA ILE A 362 13.68 4.78 -22.02
C ILE A 362 14.43 3.82 -21.11
N LEU A 363 15.00 2.78 -21.69
CA LEU A 363 15.76 1.80 -20.93
C LEU A 363 17.02 2.37 -20.29
N SER A 364 17.62 3.40 -20.89
CA SER A 364 18.78 4.08 -20.29
C SER A 364 18.41 4.86 -19.02
N ALA A 365 17.15 5.28 -18.90
CA ALA A 365 16.63 6.01 -17.74
C ALA A 365 16.08 5.09 -16.63
N VAL A 366 15.97 3.78 -16.88
CA VAL A 366 15.56 2.76 -15.93
C VAL A 366 16.79 1.93 -15.56
N SER A 367 16.75 1.21 -14.43
CA SER A 367 17.87 0.39 -13.93
C SER A 367 18.46 -0.52 -15.01
N GLU A 368 19.77 -0.73 -15.00
CA GLU A 368 20.47 -1.63 -15.96
C GLU A 368 19.88 -3.04 -16.00
N SER A 369 19.34 -3.52 -14.88
CA SER A 369 18.69 -4.83 -14.80
C SER A 369 17.44 -4.95 -15.67
N VAL A 370 16.85 -3.86 -16.12
CA VAL A 370 15.60 -3.82 -16.92
C VAL A 370 15.87 -3.94 -18.43
N ARG A 371 17.12 -3.84 -18.86
CA ARG A 371 17.52 -3.78 -20.29
C ARG A 371 17.51 -5.11 -21.01
N THR A 372 17.26 -6.21 -20.32
CA THR A 372 17.26 -7.56 -20.89
C THR A 372 16.08 -8.36 -20.39
N LEU A 373 15.70 -9.39 -21.16
CA LEU A 373 14.70 -10.35 -20.69
C LEU A 373 15.11 -10.93 -19.32
N PRO A 374 14.11 -11.18 -18.45
CA PRO A 374 14.38 -11.93 -17.22
C PRO A 374 15.02 -13.29 -17.52
N PRO A 375 15.88 -13.82 -16.64
CA PRO A 375 16.47 -15.13 -16.84
C PRO A 375 15.41 -16.23 -16.95
N GLN A 376 15.53 -17.10 -17.97
CA GLN A 376 14.61 -18.24 -18.17
C GLN A 376 13.13 -17.82 -18.29
N TYR A 377 12.89 -16.81 -19.09
CA TYR A 377 11.56 -16.26 -19.36
C TYR A 377 10.84 -17.09 -20.42
N LEU A 378 10.01 -18.05 -20.04
CA LEU A 378 9.42 -19.06 -20.92
C LEU A 378 7.92 -18.96 -21.07
N THR A 379 7.17 -18.82 -19.95
CA THR A 379 5.70 -18.85 -19.92
C THR A 379 5.09 -17.64 -19.22
N PRO A 380 5.30 -16.38 -19.72
CA PRO A 380 4.65 -15.22 -19.15
C PRO A 380 3.11 -15.30 -19.29
N PRO A 381 2.33 -14.64 -18.41
CA PRO A 381 2.76 -13.74 -17.34
C PRO A 381 3.21 -14.46 -16.07
N TYR A 382 4.25 -13.95 -15.41
CA TYR A 382 4.72 -14.42 -14.11
C TYR A 382 4.16 -13.60 -12.95
N LEU A 383 3.68 -12.39 -13.22
CA LEU A 383 3.21 -11.43 -12.22
C LEU A 383 1.72 -11.15 -12.45
N SER A 384 0.95 -11.07 -11.38
CA SER A 384 -0.49 -10.79 -11.41
C SER A 384 -0.82 -9.46 -10.75
N ALA A 385 -1.81 -8.75 -11.28
CA ALA A 385 -2.43 -7.58 -10.64
C ALA A 385 -3.77 -7.89 -9.96
N ARG A 386 -4.11 -9.17 -9.76
CA ARG A 386 -5.32 -9.58 -9.05
C ARG A 386 -5.10 -9.47 -7.54
N PRO A 387 -5.86 -8.61 -6.83
CA PRO A 387 -5.70 -8.46 -5.38
C PRO A 387 -6.31 -9.64 -4.62
N GLU A 388 -5.85 -9.85 -3.39
CA GLU A 388 -6.59 -10.59 -2.36
C GLU A 388 -7.54 -9.61 -1.68
N VAL A 389 -8.82 -9.96 -1.54
CA VAL A 389 -9.81 -9.10 -0.91
C VAL A 389 -10.33 -9.74 0.37
N THR A 390 -10.10 -9.07 1.49
CA THR A 390 -10.59 -9.45 2.82
C THR A 390 -11.78 -8.58 3.19
N ARG A 391 -12.84 -9.19 3.75
CA ARG A 391 -14.02 -8.52 4.29
C ARG A 391 -14.04 -8.63 5.81
N HIS A 392 -14.33 -7.51 6.49
CA HIS A 392 -14.50 -7.46 7.94
C HIS A 392 -15.71 -6.59 8.33
N LEU A 393 -16.56 -7.09 9.21
CA LEU A 393 -17.65 -6.31 9.80
C LEU A 393 -17.09 -5.54 11.01
N ILE A 394 -17.17 -4.21 10.96
CA ILE A 394 -16.63 -3.35 12.02
C ILE A 394 -17.43 -3.55 13.30
N ARG A 395 -16.73 -3.79 14.40
CA ARG A 395 -17.28 -4.05 15.73
C ARG A 395 -16.97 -2.87 16.66
N PRO A 396 -17.71 -2.67 17.76
CA PRO A 396 -17.41 -1.64 18.76
C PRO A 396 -16.00 -1.71 19.37
N ALA A 397 -15.38 -2.90 19.38
CA ALA A 397 -13.99 -3.09 19.81
C ALA A 397 -12.95 -2.61 18.81
N ASP A 398 -13.32 -2.44 17.54
CA ASP A 398 -12.43 -2.03 16.45
C ASP A 398 -12.29 -0.50 16.49
N LYS A 399 -11.11 0.03 16.81
CA LYS A 399 -10.93 1.46 17.08
C LYS A 399 -10.22 2.22 15.99
N PHE A 400 -9.26 1.59 15.31
CA PHE A 400 -8.51 2.20 14.23
C PHE A 400 -7.87 1.16 13.32
N LEU A 401 -7.49 1.59 12.10
CA LEU A 401 -6.68 0.80 11.18
C LEU A 401 -5.33 1.47 10.97
N VAL A 402 -4.29 0.67 10.81
CA VAL A 402 -2.98 1.12 10.34
C VAL A 402 -2.72 0.48 8.99
N LEU A 403 -2.58 1.32 7.98
CA LEU A 403 -2.24 0.99 6.61
C LEU A 403 -0.86 1.53 6.33
N ALA A 404 0.12 0.68 5.95
CA ALA A 404 1.48 1.14 5.69
C ALA A 404 2.20 0.27 4.66
N THR A 405 3.21 0.88 4.01
CA THR A 405 4.18 0.20 3.15
C THR A 405 5.16 -0.63 3.97
N ASP A 406 5.91 -1.53 3.32
CA ASP A 406 6.83 -2.47 3.98
C ASP A 406 7.91 -1.75 4.79
N GLY A 407 8.31 -0.53 4.40
CA GLY A 407 9.29 0.27 5.14
C GLY A 407 8.96 0.51 6.62
N LEU A 408 7.68 0.49 7.02
CA LEU A 408 7.28 0.46 8.44
C LEU A 408 7.39 -0.94 9.03
N TRP A 409 6.88 -1.95 8.30
CA TRP A 409 6.71 -3.31 8.83
C TRP A 409 8.03 -4.08 8.94
N GLU A 410 9.06 -3.65 8.22
CA GLU A 410 10.45 -4.12 8.38
C GLU A 410 11.08 -3.60 9.69
N LEU A 411 10.69 -2.41 10.15
CA LEU A 411 11.23 -1.78 11.35
C LEU A 411 10.46 -2.15 12.62
N MET A 412 9.16 -2.41 12.52
CA MET A 412 8.28 -2.58 13.68
C MET A 412 7.30 -3.74 13.52
N HIS A 413 7.20 -4.57 14.57
CA HIS A 413 6.20 -5.62 14.60
C HIS A 413 4.79 -5.04 14.75
N ARG A 414 3.81 -5.61 14.02
CA ARG A 414 2.40 -5.15 13.98
C ARG A 414 1.76 -4.94 15.35
N GLN A 415 2.01 -5.86 16.32
CA GLN A 415 1.47 -5.72 17.68
C GLN A 415 2.02 -4.46 18.38
N THR A 416 3.30 -4.16 18.20
CA THR A 416 3.95 -2.96 18.73
C THR A 416 3.36 -1.69 18.11
N VAL A 417 3.14 -1.69 16.79
CA VAL A 417 2.51 -0.57 16.06
C VAL A 417 1.12 -0.30 16.60
N ILE A 418 0.28 -1.34 16.73
CA ILE A 418 -1.10 -1.20 17.24
C ILE A 418 -1.10 -0.71 18.70
N GLN A 419 -0.24 -1.25 19.54
CA GLN A 419 -0.12 -0.79 20.92
C GLN A 419 0.30 0.68 21.00
N MET A 420 1.29 1.09 20.23
CA MET A 420 1.75 2.50 20.19
C MET A 420 0.64 3.45 19.75
N VAL A 421 -0.09 3.13 18.68
CA VAL A 421 -1.21 3.98 18.23
C VAL A 421 -2.30 4.04 19.28
N GLY A 422 -2.68 2.90 19.87
CA GLY A 422 -3.70 2.85 20.91
C GLY A 422 -3.33 3.65 22.16
N GLU A 423 -2.10 3.53 22.64
CA GLU A 423 -1.59 4.31 23.77
C GLU A 423 -1.48 5.81 23.43
N HIS A 424 -1.05 6.15 22.22
CA HIS A 424 -1.00 7.53 21.74
C HIS A 424 -2.40 8.17 21.72
N GLN A 425 -3.41 7.46 21.18
CA GLN A 425 -4.80 7.93 21.19
C GLN A 425 -5.36 8.08 22.61
N ALA A 426 -5.11 7.09 23.49
CA ALA A 426 -5.50 7.16 24.88
C ALA A 426 -4.82 8.34 25.59
N GLY A 427 -3.55 8.65 25.28
CA GLY A 427 -2.83 9.80 25.78
C GLY A 427 -3.42 11.13 25.32
N LEU A 428 -3.88 11.23 24.07
CA LEU A 428 -4.59 12.39 23.55
C LEU A 428 -5.96 12.59 24.23
N LEU A 429 -6.67 11.50 24.54
CA LEU A 429 -7.96 11.55 25.24
C LEU A 429 -7.82 11.81 26.76
N GLN A 430 -6.68 11.43 27.37
CA GLN A 430 -6.43 11.60 28.81
C GLN A 430 -6.05 13.03 29.23
N GLN A 431 -6.19 14.03 28.40
CA GLN A 431 -6.08 15.45 28.81
C GLN A 431 -7.22 15.89 29.76
N ARG A 432 -8.12 14.98 30.12
CA ARG A 432 -9.17 15.24 31.13
C ARG A 432 -8.53 15.43 32.52
N PRO A 433 -9.07 16.34 33.37
CA PRO A 433 -8.57 16.55 34.72
C PRO A 433 -8.54 15.22 35.50
N ILE A 434 -7.43 14.97 36.21
CA ILE A 434 -7.37 13.86 37.17
C ILE A 434 -8.20 14.31 38.36
N ILE A 435 -9.31 13.65 38.63
CA ILE A 435 -10.12 13.83 39.84
C ILE A 435 -9.68 12.72 40.81
N PRO A 436 -8.88 13.02 41.87
CA PRO A 436 -8.45 12.04 42.84
C PRO A 436 -9.67 11.49 43.60
N SER A 437 -9.77 10.19 43.82
CA SER A 437 -10.75 9.60 44.76
C SER A 437 -10.32 9.90 46.21
N ALA A 438 -11.26 9.83 47.13
CA ALA A 438 -11.02 10.07 48.55
C ALA A 438 -9.90 9.21 49.17
N ASP A 439 -9.66 8.03 48.60
CA ASP A 439 -8.66 7.05 49.04
C ASP A 439 -7.30 7.20 48.33
N THR A 440 -7.12 8.21 47.51
CA THR A 440 -5.90 8.38 46.69
C THR A 440 -4.77 8.88 47.60
N THR A 441 -3.74 8.06 47.81
CA THR A 441 -2.56 8.47 48.58
C THR A 441 -1.70 9.48 47.81
N LEU A 442 -0.97 10.33 48.50
CA LEU A 442 -0.07 11.31 47.89
C LEU A 442 0.97 10.64 46.97
N GLY A 443 1.49 9.47 47.36
CA GLY A 443 2.43 8.68 46.54
C GLY A 443 1.81 8.09 45.27
N SER A 444 0.56 7.64 45.32
CA SER A 444 -0.16 7.17 44.14
C SER A 444 -0.52 8.32 43.18
N LEU A 445 -0.91 9.48 43.74
CA LEU A 445 -1.16 10.67 42.95
C LEU A 445 0.11 11.18 42.26
N GLN A 446 1.25 11.22 43.00
CA GLN A 446 2.54 11.64 42.44
C GLN A 446 2.98 10.69 41.29
N ARG A 447 2.81 9.38 41.46
CA ARG A 447 3.09 8.38 40.42
C ARG A 447 2.21 8.60 39.18
N LEU A 448 0.90 8.76 39.36
CA LEU A 448 -0.06 9.06 38.29
C LEU A 448 0.30 10.35 37.56
N LEU A 449 0.72 11.39 38.27
CA LEU A 449 1.14 12.67 37.68
C LEU A 449 2.45 12.54 36.91
N LEU A 450 3.42 11.75 37.39
CA LEU A 450 4.68 11.47 36.69
C LEU A 450 4.44 10.65 35.43
N GLU A 451 3.66 9.58 35.51
CA GLU A 451 3.25 8.77 34.34
C GLU A 451 2.50 9.62 33.32
N ARG A 452 1.55 10.45 33.77
CA ARG A 452 0.84 11.38 32.90
C ARG A 452 1.78 12.38 32.25
N ARG A 453 2.73 12.95 32.99
CA ARG A 453 3.70 13.92 32.49
C ARG A 453 4.60 13.31 31.40
N SER A 454 5.02 12.06 31.55
CA SER A 454 5.81 11.36 30.53
C SER A 454 5.00 11.07 29.28
N ARG A 455 3.76 10.60 29.45
CA ARG A 455 2.82 10.35 28.33
C ARG A 455 2.42 11.64 27.60
N VAL A 456 2.08 12.70 28.33
CA VAL A 456 1.72 14.00 27.76
C VAL A 456 2.90 14.64 27.03
N LYS A 457 4.14 14.44 27.50
CA LYS A 457 5.32 14.97 26.81
C LYS A 457 5.53 14.31 25.45
N ALA A 458 5.32 12.99 25.36
CA ALA A 458 5.39 12.26 24.09
C ALA A 458 4.24 12.65 23.12
N VAL A 459 3.03 12.84 23.65
CA VAL A 459 1.85 13.31 22.89
C VAL A 459 1.97 14.76 22.42
N LEU A 460 2.62 15.62 23.22
CA LEU A 460 2.87 17.04 22.85
C LEU A 460 3.91 17.17 21.72
N GLU A 461 4.76 16.17 21.50
CA GLU A 461 5.68 16.15 20.36
C GLU A 461 4.97 15.90 19.03
N ASP A 462 4.04 14.92 18.99
CA ASP A 462 3.34 14.53 17.80
C ASP A 462 1.82 14.42 18.04
N HIS A 463 1.04 15.26 17.38
CA HIS A 463 -0.42 15.14 17.36
C HIS A 463 -0.89 14.10 16.32
N ASN A 464 -0.11 13.91 15.29
CA ASN A 464 -0.38 12.96 14.22
C ASN A 464 0.17 11.57 14.58
N SER A 465 -0.71 10.56 14.61
CA SER A 465 -0.33 9.19 15.00
C SER A 465 0.67 8.55 14.02
N ALA A 466 0.62 8.90 12.73
CA ALA A 466 1.58 8.39 11.74
C ALA A 466 2.97 9.01 11.97
N THR A 467 3.05 10.30 12.31
CA THR A 467 4.32 10.96 12.68
C THR A 467 4.89 10.37 13.98
N HIS A 468 4.03 10.06 14.96
CA HIS A 468 4.42 9.37 16.18
C HIS A 468 5.05 8.00 15.90
N LEU A 469 4.43 7.20 15.02
CA LEU A 469 4.99 5.92 14.58
C LEU A 469 6.35 6.09 13.89
N LEU A 470 6.49 7.05 12.96
CA LEU A 470 7.77 7.34 12.29
C LEU A 470 8.88 7.68 13.28
N ARG A 471 8.58 8.52 14.29
CA ARG A 471 9.53 8.88 15.32
C ARG A 471 10.04 7.67 16.08
N HIS A 472 9.15 6.77 16.47
CA HIS A 472 9.50 5.54 17.18
C HIS A 472 10.21 4.53 16.26
N ALA A 473 9.77 4.33 15.04
CA ALA A 473 10.40 3.42 14.07
C ALA A 473 11.88 3.77 13.82
N LEU A 474 12.20 5.08 13.74
CA LEU A 474 13.56 5.54 13.47
C LEU A 474 14.42 5.75 14.71
N GLY A 475 13.77 6.10 15.82
CA GLY A 475 14.46 6.50 17.05
C GLY A 475 14.51 5.42 18.12
N ASP A 476 13.90 4.25 17.94
CA ASP A 476 13.81 3.21 18.97
C ASP A 476 15.20 2.85 19.53
N ASP A 477 15.32 2.91 20.85
CA ASP A 477 16.53 2.58 21.60
C ASP A 477 16.63 1.07 21.95
N GLY A 478 15.64 0.27 21.56
CA GLY A 478 15.48 -1.14 21.90
C GLY A 478 14.79 -1.38 23.24
N TYR A 479 14.40 -0.32 23.94
CA TYR A 479 13.69 -0.37 25.23
C TYR A 479 12.32 0.32 25.18
N GLY A 480 11.83 0.61 23.96
CA GLY A 480 10.54 1.28 23.74
C GLY A 480 10.56 2.80 23.90
N SER A 481 11.76 3.43 24.00
CA SER A 481 11.93 4.87 24.06
C SER A 481 12.61 5.40 22.81
N VAL A 482 12.43 6.69 22.54
CA VAL A 482 13.09 7.35 21.41
C VAL A 482 14.42 7.93 21.85
N ALA A 483 15.53 7.46 21.25
CA ALA A 483 16.86 8.06 21.39
C ALA A 483 17.02 9.25 20.43
N PRO A 484 17.06 10.53 20.92
CA PRO A 484 17.08 11.70 20.04
C PRO A 484 18.28 11.71 19.08
N ASN A 485 19.44 11.26 19.55
CA ASN A 485 20.66 11.21 18.74
C ASN A 485 20.58 10.16 17.61
N ARG A 486 19.90 9.02 17.85
CA ARG A 486 19.67 8.00 16.82
C ARG A 486 18.71 8.54 15.76
N LEU A 487 17.58 9.12 16.19
CA LEU A 487 16.61 9.74 15.32
C LEU A 487 17.24 10.83 14.44
N ALA A 488 17.97 11.78 15.06
CA ALA A 488 18.65 12.85 14.32
C ALA A 488 19.65 12.29 13.28
N ARG A 489 20.40 11.25 13.63
CA ARG A 489 21.34 10.57 12.72
C ARG A 489 20.62 9.90 11.55
N MET A 490 19.54 9.16 11.81
CA MET A 490 18.77 8.50 10.75
C MET A 490 18.17 9.50 9.75
N LEU A 491 17.73 10.67 10.23
CA LEU A 491 17.20 11.74 9.38
C LEU A 491 18.28 12.61 8.71
N SER A 492 19.53 12.53 9.17
CA SER A 492 20.68 13.23 8.56
C SER A 492 21.41 12.41 7.51
N LEU A 493 20.96 11.19 7.22
CA LEU A 493 21.60 10.34 6.21
C LEU A 493 21.55 11.03 4.85
N PRO A 494 22.68 11.07 4.10
CA PRO A 494 22.69 11.54 2.72
C PRO A 494 21.77 10.73 1.81
N ALA A 495 21.20 11.36 0.80
CA ALA A 495 20.22 10.75 -0.10
C ALA A 495 20.74 9.47 -0.83
N ASP A 496 22.04 9.42 -1.12
CA ASP A 496 22.70 8.27 -1.75
C ASP A 496 22.95 7.09 -0.79
N LEU A 497 22.85 7.32 0.52
CA LEU A 497 23.09 6.31 1.54
C LEU A 497 21.82 5.85 2.25
N VAL A 498 20.79 6.70 2.34
CA VAL A 498 19.60 6.44 3.17
C VAL A 498 18.90 5.13 2.79
N ARG A 499 18.85 4.78 1.48
CA ARG A 499 18.24 3.55 0.96
C ARG A 499 18.93 2.25 1.44
N ARG A 500 20.17 2.34 1.94
CA ARG A 500 20.89 1.20 2.53
C ARG A 500 20.49 0.94 3.99
N TYR A 501 19.75 1.86 4.60
CA TYR A 501 19.38 1.79 6.03
C TYR A 501 17.88 1.63 6.23
N ARG A 502 17.07 2.11 5.30
CA ARG A 502 15.61 1.98 5.32
C ARG A 502 15.01 2.19 3.95
N ASP A 503 13.79 1.75 3.75
CA ASP A 503 12.96 2.07 2.58
C ASP A 503 12.20 3.39 2.75
N ASP A 504 11.46 3.80 1.73
CA ASP A 504 10.38 4.78 1.86
C ASP A 504 9.39 4.26 2.92
N ILE A 505 8.83 5.15 3.73
CA ILE A 505 7.86 4.77 4.76
C ILE A 505 6.62 5.62 4.57
N THR A 506 5.51 4.98 4.23
CA THR A 506 4.21 5.63 4.14
C THR A 506 3.23 4.98 5.10
N ILE A 507 2.58 5.80 5.94
CA ILE A 507 1.66 5.34 6.99
C ILE A 507 0.36 6.13 6.90
N THR A 508 -0.77 5.44 7.00
CA THR A 508 -2.09 6.04 7.21
C THR A 508 -2.77 5.34 8.38
N VAL A 509 -3.13 6.11 9.41
CA VAL A 509 -3.89 5.65 10.57
C VAL A 509 -5.31 6.19 10.45
N ILE A 510 -6.29 5.30 10.28
CA ILE A 510 -7.70 5.61 10.06
C ILE A 510 -8.43 5.42 11.39
N HIS A 511 -9.07 6.46 11.89
CA HIS A 511 -9.80 6.44 13.16
C HIS A 511 -11.26 6.08 12.91
N LEU A 512 -11.75 5.03 13.59
CA LEU A 512 -13.13 4.56 13.48
C LEU A 512 -14.00 5.18 14.56
N ASN A 513 -15.29 5.37 14.22
CA ASN A 513 -16.30 5.82 15.18
C ASN A 513 -16.73 4.63 16.06
N GLU A 514 -17.15 4.91 17.28
CA GLU A 514 -17.93 3.94 18.07
C GLU A 514 -19.29 3.78 17.39
N LEU A 515 -19.55 2.58 16.86
CA LEU A 515 -20.82 2.20 16.26
C LEU A 515 -21.89 2.03 17.33
#